data_12dbcad65ac23df6f3bd66c0326095d2
#
_entry.id   12dbcad65ac23df6f3bd66c0326095d2
#
_cell.length_a   1.000
_cell.length_b   1.000
_cell.length_c   1.000
_cell.angle_alpha   90.00
_cell.angle_beta   90.00
_cell.angle_gamma   90.00
#
_symmetry.space_group_name_H-M   'P 1'
#
loop_
_entity.id
_entity.type
_entity.pdbx_description
1 polymer ?
#
loop_
_entity_poly.entity_id
_entity_poly.type
_entity_poly.pdbx_seq_one_letter_code
_entity_poly.pdbx_strand_id
1 'polypeptide(L)'
;MRFSEFRSQLKEAYDAQVLQMQKELKAAGENLGTFGPNGDGLDGRLGPYTRRAAANQQAIAAKYKDVLARPDSVDAQKIDVSTIQDPDFQKKLEKVAAGLGVKSSDLIAIMKQESGVSPSRMNTSSRAVGLIQFMPKTAAALGTSTEQLQQMDAVQQLDYVYKYFKMTGVGDGSLGDLYMAVFMPKYVGYPPETVLGAAGAGGFPGAVYAQNKGLDRNRDGTITIADVKNSVARFA
;
A
#
# COMPACT_ATOMS: atom_id res chain seq x y z
N MET A 1 10.00 6.54 15.12
CA MET A 1 9.99 6.48 13.62
C MET A 1 9.38 7.77 13.11
N ARG A 2 10.05 8.49 12.21
CA ARG A 2 9.41 9.64 11.56
C ARG A 2 8.46 9.09 10.50
N PHE A 3 7.23 9.51 10.57
CA PHE A 3 6.17 9.15 9.62
C PHE A 3 6.52 9.47 8.16
N SER A 4 7.40 10.48 7.96
CA SER A 4 7.98 10.84 6.67
C SER A 4 8.81 9.72 6.03
N GLU A 5 9.41 8.83 6.82
CA GLU A 5 10.22 7.73 6.31
C GLU A 5 9.36 6.56 5.81
N PHE A 6 8.22 6.31 6.44
CA PHE A 6 7.27 5.29 6.01
C PHE A 6 6.65 5.62 4.65
N ARG A 7 6.49 6.89 4.33
CA ARG A 7 5.75 7.36 3.15
C ARG A 7 6.55 8.04 2.05
N SER A 8 7.82 8.31 2.25
CA SER A 8 8.69 8.59 1.09
C SER A 8 8.64 7.44 0.07
N GLN A 9 8.17 6.29 0.53
CA GLN A 9 8.09 5.03 -0.18
C GLN A 9 6.81 4.84 -1.00
N LEU A 10 5.67 5.39 -0.56
CA LEU A 10 4.50 5.51 -1.42
C LEU A 10 4.72 6.57 -2.53
N LYS A 11 5.72 7.42 -2.36
CA LYS A 11 6.14 8.39 -3.36
C LYS A 11 6.94 7.77 -4.51
N GLU A 12 7.48 6.56 -4.34
CA GLU A 12 8.13 5.82 -5.42
C GLU A 12 7.19 5.39 -6.54
N ALA A 13 5.89 5.50 -6.31
CA ALA A 13 4.92 5.23 -7.33
C ALA A 13 4.82 6.36 -8.39
N TYR A 14 5.33 7.57 -8.10
CA TYR A 14 5.29 8.69 -9.04
C TYR A 14 6.64 8.84 -9.74
N ASP A 15 6.77 8.24 -10.89
CA ASP A 15 7.95 8.37 -11.74
C ASP A 15 7.70 9.44 -12.82
N ALA A 16 8.48 10.52 -12.81
CA ALA A 16 8.34 11.61 -13.75
C ALA A 16 8.55 11.17 -15.21
N GLN A 17 9.39 10.17 -15.46
CA GLN A 17 9.60 9.61 -16.81
C GLN A 17 8.41 8.77 -17.25
N VAL A 18 7.83 7.99 -16.33
CA VAL A 18 6.58 7.26 -16.60
C VAL A 18 5.44 8.22 -16.89
N LEU A 19 5.30 9.28 -16.09
CA LEU A 19 4.26 10.29 -16.33
C LEU A 19 4.44 10.98 -17.68
N GLN A 20 5.67 11.30 -18.08
CA GLN A 20 5.94 11.90 -19.37
C GLN A 20 5.58 10.95 -20.52
N MET A 21 5.94 9.67 -20.40
CA MET A 21 5.54 8.64 -21.35
C MET A 21 4.00 8.50 -21.42
N GLN A 22 3.32 8.50 -20.28
CA GLN A 22 1.85 8.44 -20.25
C GLN A 22 1.21 9.64 -20.95
N LYS A 23 1.75 10.84 -20.78
CA LYS A 23 1.28 12.03 -21.50
C LYS A 23 1.42 11.89 -23.01
N GLU A 24 2.55 11.36 -23.47
CA GLU A 24 2.79 11.12 -24.90
C GLU A 24 1.87 10.02 -25.47
N LEU A 25 1.67 8.93 -24.72
CA LEU A 25 0.74 7.87 -25.08
C LEU A 25 -0.71 8.39 -25.16
N LYS A 26 -1.11 9.21 -24.21
CA LYS A 26 -2.44 9.82 -24.22
C LYS A 26 -2.63 10.78 -25.40
N ALA A 27 -1.61 11.60 -25.70
CA ALA A 27 -1.61 12.47 -26.88
C ALA A 27 -1.68 11.68 -28.18
N ALA A 28 -1.16 10.45 -28.21
CA ALA A 28 -1.27 9.51 -29.33
C ALA A 28 -2.64 8.77 -29.37
N GLY A 29 -3.58 9.11 -28.49
CA GLY A 29 -4.92 8.54 -28.46
C GLY A 29 -5.07 7.24 -27.65
N GLU A 30 -4.05 6.85 -26.90
CA GLU A 30 -4.09 5.61 -26.12
C GLU A 30 -4.94 5.72 -24.85
N ASN A 31 -5.65 4.64 -24.53
CA ASN A 31 -6.43 4.52 -23.30
C ASN A 31 -5.54 4.00 -22.16
N LEU A 32 -5.28 4.85 -21.20
CA LEU A 32 -4.46 4.55 -20.00
C LEU A 32 -5.31 4.18 -18.77
N GLY A 33 -6.61 4.00 -18.94
CA GLY A 33 -7.54 3.77 -17.83
C GLY A 33 -7.95 5.06 -17.11
N THR A 34 -8.50 4.91 -15.91
CA THR A 34 -9.07 6.02 -15.11
C THR A 34 -8.27 6.28 -13.83
N PHE A 35 -7.02 5.82 -13.77
CA PHE A 35 -6.12 6.05 -12.63
C PHE A 35 -5.51 7.45 -12.68
N GLY A 36 -4.93 7.88 -11.56
CA GLY A 36 -4.32 9.20 -11.45
C GLY A 36 -5.26 10.27 -10.84
N PRO A 37 -4.68 11.43 -10.49
CA PRO A 37 -5.40 12.45 -9.72
C PRO A 37 -6.63 13.03 -10.43
N ASN A 38 -6.66 12.97 -11.75
CA ASN A 38 -7.75 13.50 -12.56
C ASN A 38 -8.63 12.39 -13.18
N GLY A 39 -8.43 11.13 -12.83
CA GLY A 39 -9.12 10.01 -13.46
C GLY A 39 -8.80 9.85 -14.95
N ASP A 40 -7.65 10.27 -15.38
CA ASP A 40 -7.24 10.40 -16.80
C ASP A 40 -6.13 9.44 -17.22
N GLY A 41 -5.73 8.54 -16.34
CA GLY A 41 -4.67 7.56 -16.57
C GLY A 41 -3.24 8.10 -16.42
N LEU A 42 -3.08 9.37 -16.00
CA LEU A 42 -1.79 10.02 -15.79
C LEU A 42 -1.39 9.95 -14.31
N ASP A 43 -0.88 8.80 -13.89
CA ASP A 43 -0.56 8.52 -12.50
C ASP A 43 0.95 8.39 -12.20
N GLY A 44 1.81 8.49 -13.22
CA GLY A 44 3.25 8.33 -13.11
C GLY A 44 3.68 6.91 -12.70
N ARG A 45 2.83 5.92 -12.92
CA ARG A 45 3.06 4.52 -12.55
C ARG A 45 3.15 3.61 -13.77
N LEU A 46 4.15 2.77 -13.79
CA LEU A 46 4.35 1.81 -14.86
C LEU A 46 3.50 0.54 -14.56
N GLY A 47 2.31 0.50 -15.13
CA GLY A 47 1.37 -0.59 -14.95
C GLY A 47 0.91 -1.22 -16.27
N PRO A 48 0.01 -2.23 -16.21
CA PRO A 48 -0.44 -2.97 -17.39
C PRO A 48 -1.06 -2.10 -18.49
N TYR A 49 -1.82 -1.07 -18.13
CA TYR A 49 -2.42 -0.14 -19.09
C TYR A 49 -1.36 0.66 -19.84
N THR A 50 -0.37 1.21 -19.11
CA THR A 50 0.75 1.95 -19.69
C THR A 50 1.58 1.07 -20.62
N ARG A 51 1.89 -0.18 -20.22
CA ARG A 51 2.65 -1.13 -21.05
C ARG A 51 1.89 -1.52 -22.32
N ARG A 52 0.60 -1.79 -22.21
CA ARG A 52 -0.24 -2.13 -23.37
C ARG A 52 -0.32 -0.96 -24.33
N ALA A 53 -0.53 0.24 -23.84
CA ALA A 53 -0.55 1.45 -24.65
C ALA A 53 0.80 1.67 -25.35
N ALA A 54 1.92 1.49 -24.63
CA ALA A 54 3.26 1.60 -25.22
C ALA A 54 3.51 0.54 -26.31
N ALA A 55 3.00 -0.68 -26.14
CA ALA A 55 3.13 -1.73 -27.18
C ALA A 55 2.45 -1.36 -28.49
N ASN A 56 1.41 -0.51 -28.47
CA ASN A 56 0.73 0.00 -29.66
C ASN A 56 1.49 1.16 -30.34
N GLN A 57 2.46 1.77 -29.64
CA GLN A 57 3.14 3.00 -30.06
C GLN A 57 4.66 2.77 -30.13
N GLN A 58 5.14 2.13 -31.21
CA GLN A 58 6.55 1.71 -31.35
C GLN A 58 7.57 2.82 -31.11
N ALA A 59 7.32 4.04 -31.63
CA ALA A 59 8.23 5.18 -31.47
C ALA A 59 8.34 5.60 -29.98
N ILE A 60 7.22 5.61 -29.24
CA ILE A 60 7.18 5.92 -27.81
C ILE A 60 7.83 4.78 -27.02
N ALA A 61 7.53 3.52 -27.36
CA ALA A 61 8.15 2.36 -26.74
C ALA A 61 9.68 2.36 -26.90
N ALA A 62 10.19 2.69 -28.08
CA ALA A 62 11.63 2.80 -28.32
C ALA A 62 12.28 3.92 -27.51
N LYS A 63 11.63 5.09 -27.44
CA LYS A 63 12.10 6.24 -26.65
C LYS A 63 12.19 5.94 -25.14
N TYR A 64 11.24 5.15 -24.61
CA TYR A 64 11.14 4.81 -23.20
C TYR A 64 11.54 3.36 -22.89
N LYS A 65 12.39 2.75 -23.70
CA LYS A 65 12.82 1.35 -23.56
C LYS A 65 13.32 1.03 -22.15
N ASP A 66 14.17 1.88 -21.58
CA ASP A 66 14.73 1.67 -20.24
C ASP A 66 13.68 1.83 -19.13
N VAL A 67 12.69 2.70 -19.33
CA VAL A 67 11.54 2.83 -18.44
C VAL A 67 10.67 1.58 -18.48
N LEU A 68 10.38 1.08 -19.69
CA LEU A 68 9.58 -0.13 -19.90
C LEU A 68 10.29 -1.42 -19.44
N ALA A 69 11.61 -1.43 -19.34
CA ALA A 69 12.38 -2.54 -18.79
C ALA A 69 12.29 -2.63 -17.25
N ARG A 70 11.81 -1.57 -16.59
CA ARG A 70 11.62 -1.57 -15.13
C ARG A 70 10.48 -2.50 -14.74
N PRO A 71 10.47 -3.06 -13.51
CA PRO A 71 9.31 -3.77 -13.00
C PRO A 71 8.10 -2.84 -12.92
N ASP A 72 6.91 -3.41 -12.92
CA ASP A 72 5.67 -2.65 -12.71
C ASP A 72 5.73 -1.86 -11.41
N SER A 73 5.17 -0.65 -11.44
CA SER A 73 4.99 0.13 -10.22
C SER A 73 4.07 -0.63 -9.25
N VAL A 74 4.32 -0.44 -7.96
CA VAL A 74 3.77 -1.24 -6.85
C VAL A 74 2.24 -1.42 -6.82
N ASP A 75 1.48 -0.63 -7.58
CA ASP A 75 0.01 -0.74 -7.64
C ASP A 75 -0.52 -1.83 -8.59
N ALA A 76 0.32 -2.44 -9.41
CA ALA A 76 0.02 -3.71 -10.07
C ALA A 76 0.49 -4.87 -9.18
N GLN A 77 0.14 -4.83 -7.89
CA GLN A 77 0.44 -5.92 -6.97
C GLN A 77 -0.23 -7.18 -7.48
N LYS A 78 0.56 -8.04 -8.09
CA LYS A 78 0.13 -9.41 -8.34
C LYS A 78 -0.21 -10.02 -6.97
N ILE A 79 -1.49 -10.24 -6.73
CA ILE A 79 -1.93 -10.92 -5.52
C ILE A 79 -1.39 -12.35 -5.60
N ASP A 80 -0.70 -12.77 -4.54
CA ASP A 80 -0.22 -14.14 -4.41
C ASP A 80 -1.40 -15.04 -4.04
N VAL A 81 -2.07 -15.53 -5.08
CA VAL A 81 -3.22 -16.42 -4.94
C VAL A 81 -2.80 -17.77 -4.33
N SER A 82 -1.56 -18.21 -4.58
CA SER A 82 -1.06 -19.48 -4.03
C SER A 82 -0.95 -19.43 -2.51
N THR A 83 -0.47 -18.33 -1.96
CA THR A 83 -0.47 -18.09 -0.50
C THR A 83 -1.89 -18.07 0.07
N ILE A 84 -2.83 -17.40 -0.61
CA ILE A 84 -4.22 -17.32 -0.13
C ILE A 84 -4.89 -18.71 -0.15
N GLN A 85 -4.56 -19.56 -1.11
CA GLN A 85 -5.15 -20.89 -1.27
C GLN A 85 -4.46 -21.97 -0.43
N ASP A 86 -3.33 -21.65 0.21
CA ASP A 86 -2.60 -22.57 1.08
C ASP A 86 -3.46 -22.94 2.32
N PRO A 87 -3.81 -24.21 2.55
CA PRO A 87 -4.66 -24.62 3.67
C PRO A 87 -4.03 -24.31 5.04
N ASP A 88 -2.70 -24.41 5.17
CA ASP A 88 -2.00 -24.12 6.42
C ASP A 88 -2.00 -22.61 6.70
N PHE A 89 -1.86 -21.79 5.68
CA PHE A 89 -2.00 -20.35 5.79
C PHE A 89 -3.43 -19.97 6.22
N GLN A 90 -4.46 -20.52 5.57
CA GLN A 90 -5.86 -20.25 5.92
C GLN A 90 -6.16 -20.65 7.37
N LYS A 91 -5.80 -21.87 7.76
CA LYS A 91 -5.99 -22.35 9.13
C LYS A 91 -5.29 -21.50 10.18
N LYS A 92 -4.07 -21.07 9.89
CA LYS A 92 -3.30 -20.18 10.78
C LYS A 92 -3.92 -18.79 10.84
N LEU A 93 -4.32 -18.25 9.69
CA LEU A 93 -4.96 -16.94 9.58
C LEU A 93 -6.25 -16.86 10.41
N GLU A 94 -7.09 -17.90 10.36
CA GLU A 94 -8.31 -17.99 11.17
C GLU A 94 -7.98 -17.94 12.68
N LYS A 95 -6.94 -18.66 13.11
CA LYS A 95 -6.48 -18.63 14.51
C LYS A 95 -5.99 -17.23 14.92
N VAL A 96 -5.23 -16.58 14.04
CA VAL A 96 -4.74 -15.22 14.27
C VAL A 96 -5.92 -14.25 14.36
N ALA A 97 -6.85 -14.32 13.43
CA ALA A 97 -8.04 -13.47 13.42
C ALA A 97 -8.90 -13.66 14.67
N ALA A 98 -9.17 -14.91 15.06
CA ALA A 98 -9.90 -15.23 16.29
C ALA A 98 -9.17 -14.71 17.55
N GLY A 99 -7.86 -14.87 17.64
CA GLY A 99 -7.05 -14.38 18.76
C GLY A 99 -6.97 -12.85 18.86
N LEU A 100 -7.23 -12.14 17.75
CA LEU A 100 -7.33 -10.69 17.68
C LEU A 100 -8.77 -10.18 17.82
N GLY A 101 -9.78 -11.06 17.70
CA GLY A 101 -11.19 -10.67 17.70
C GLY A 101 -11.62 -9.94 16.42
N VAL A 102 -11.01 -10.28 15.27
CA VAL A 102 -11.25 -9.64 13.97
C VAL A 102 -11.64 -10.66 12.92
N LYS A 103 -12.05 -10.23 11.72
CA LYS A 103 -12.34 -11.13 10.61
C LYS A 103 -11.05 -11.49 9.85
N SER A 104 -10.91 -12.76 9.44
CA SER A 104 -9.80 -13.20 8.61
C SER A 104 -9.80 -12.50 7.23
N SER A 105 -10.99 -12.22 6.68
CA SER A 105 -11.13 -11.44 5.44
C SER A 105 -10.51 -10.04 5.54
N ASP A 106 -10.62 -9.39 6.71
CA ASP A 106 -10.10 -8.04 6.90
C ASP A 106 -8.56 -8.04 6.98
N LEU A 107 -7.97 -9.07 7.61
CA LEU A 107 -6.53 -9.26 7.57
C LEU A 107 -6.02 -9.53 6.16
N ILE A 108 -6.73 -10.33 5.36
CA ILE A 108 -6.42 -10.55 3.95
C ILE A 108 -6.50 -9.24 3.15
N ALA A 109 -7.52 -8.42 3.38
CA ALA A 109 -7.68 -7.13 2.70
C ALA A 109 -6.48 -6.21 2.95
N ILE A 110 -5.99 -6.16 4.19
CA ILE A 110 -4.78 -5.41 4.55
C ILE A 110 -3.55 -6.00 3.86
N MET A 111 -3.34 -7.30 3.92
CA MET A 111 -2.19 -7.95 3.27
C MET A 111 -2.23 -7.78 1.75
N LYS A 112 -3.42 -7.79 1.12
CA LYS A 112 -3.58 -7.44 -0.30
C LYS A 112 -3.11 -6.01 -0.57
N GLN A 113 -3.50 -5.06 0.27
CA GLN A 113 -3.10 -3.66 0.14
C GLN A 113 -1.59 -3.46 0.33
N GLU A 114 -0.97 -4.13 1.29
CA GLU A 114 0.42 -3.90 1.69
C GLU A 114 1.43 -4.66 0.80
N SER A 115 1.16 -5.90 0.50
CA SER A 115 2.13 -6.78 -0.17
C SER A 115 1.58 -7.60 -1.34
N GLY A 116 0.26 -7.59 -1.57
CA GLY A 116 -0.38 -8.58 -2.44
C GLY A 116 -0.41 -9.98 -1.81
N VAL A 117 -0.35 -10.08 -0.48
CA VAL A 117 -0.25 -11.33 0.30
C VAL A 117 1.07 -12.08 0.06
N SER A 118 2.13 -11.36 -0.32
CA SER A 118 3.44 -11.96 -0.58
C SER A 118 4.36 -11.85 0.63
N PRO A 119 4.82 -13.00 1.21
CA PRO A 119 5.74 -12.99 2.34
C PRO A 119 7.16 -12.51 1.96
N SER A 120 7.56 -12.70 0.71
CA SER A 120 8.89 -12.32 0.22
C SER A 120 8.98 -10.88 -0.30
N ARG A 121 7.84 -10.16 -0.35
CA ARG A 121 7.84 -8.80 -0.88
C ARG A 121 8.71 -7.90 -0.04
N MET A 122 9.65 -7.22 -0.72
CA MET A 122 10.51 -6.20 -0.12
C MET A 122 10.36 -4.88 -0.85
N ASN A 123 10.20 -3.81 -0.10
CA ASN A 123 10.34 -2.46 -0.60
C ASN A 123 11.82 -2.07 -0.52
N THR A 124 12.46 -1.83 -1.65
CA THR A 124 13.91 -1.58 -1.74
C THR A 124 14.35 -0.30 -1.06
N SER A 125 13.47 0.70 -0.99
CA SER A 125 13.77 2.00 -0.37
C SER A 125 13.59 1.98 1.13
N SER A 126 12.49 1.38 1.63
CA SER A 126 12.18 1.32 3.06
C SER A 126 12.77 0.12 3.76
N ARG A 127 13.10 -0.88 2.97
CA ARG A 127 13.42 -2.21 3.49
C ARG A 127 12.27 -2.85 4.28
N ALA A 128 11.02 -2.38 4.02
CA ALA A 128 9.83 -3.02 4.53
C ALA A 128 9.63 -4.38 3.85
N VAL A 129 9.25 -5.40 4.61
CA VAL A 129 9.19 -6.79 4.15
C VAL A 129 7.88 -7.45 4.55
N GLY A 130 7.39 -8.34 3.67
CA GLY A 130 6.40 -9.36 3.98
C GLY A 130 4.97 -8.89 4.00
N LEU A 131 4.11 -9.71 4.57
CA LEU A 131 2.65 -9.67 4.46
C LEU A 131 2.02 -8.30 4.73
N ILE A 132 2.48 -7.57 5.75
CA ILE A 132 1.99 -6.24 6.14
C ILE A 132 3.08 -5.17 6.05
N GLN A 133 4.14 -5.42 5.26
CA GLN A 133 5.27 -4.51 5.07
C GLN A 133 5.90 -4.07 6.39
N PHE A 134 6.40 -5.05 7.16
CA PHE A 134 7.11 -4.80 8.40
C PHE A 134 8.34 -3.92 8.18
N MET A 135 8.36 -2.77 8.81
CA MET A 135 9.52 -1.87 8.81
C MET A 135 10.66 -2.42 9.67
N PRO A 136 11.94 -2.11 9.40
CA PRO A 136 13.08 -2.60 10.19
C PRO A 136 12.94 -2.35 11.70
N LYS A 137 12.50 -1.16 12.10
CA LYS A 137 12.28 -0.83 13.51
C LYS A 137 11.12 -1.63 14.12
N THR A 138 10.08 -1.87 13.34
CA THR A 138 8.93 -2.69 13.76
C THR A 138 9.36 -4.14 13.93
N ALA A 139 10.10 -4.70 12.98
CA ALA A 139 10.64 -6.05 13.07
C ALA A 139 11.50 -6.22 14.33
N ALA A 140 12.41 -5.28 14.61
CA ALA A 140 13.23 -5.29 15.82
C ALA A 140 12.39 -5.23 17.12
N ALA A 141 11.34 -4.40 17.17
CA ALA A 141 10.41 -4.34 18.30
C ALA A 141 9.63 -5.64 18.51
N LEU A 142 9.43 -6.41 17.45
CA LEU A 142 8.77 -7.72 17.49
C LEU A 142 9.75 -8.88 17.77
N GLY A 143 11.04 -8.59 18.01
CA GLY A 143 12.08 -9.58 18.30
C GLY A 143 12.60 -10.32 17.07
N THR A 144 12.59 -9.69 15.90
CA THR A 144 13.09 -10.24 14.64
C THR A 144 13.79 -9.16 13.81
N SER A 145 14.13 -9.47 12.56
CA SER A 145 14.64 -8.49 11.59
C SER A 145 13.92 -8.62 10.24
N THR A 146 14.06 -7.61 9.39
CA THR A 146 13.52 -7.68 8.02
C THR A 146 14.15 -8.81 7.21
N GLU A 147 15.44 -9.10 7.45
CA GLU A 147 16.17 -10.19 6.82
C GLU A 147 15.63 -11.56 7.27
N GLN A 148 15.33 -11.71 8.56
CA GLN A 148 14.71 -12.94 9.09
C GLN A 148 13.27 -13.10 8.55
N LEU A 149 12.47 -12.05 8.56
CA LEU A 149 11.11 -12.07 8.00
C LEU A 149 11.13 -12.46 6.51
N GLN A 150 12.10 -12.00 5.74
CA GLN A 150 12.23 -12.34 4.33
C GLN A 150 12.52 -13.82 4.07
N GLN A 151 13.10 -14.52 5.04
CA GLN A 151 13.35 -15.97 4.98
C GLN A 151 12.14 -16.81 5.44
N MET A 152 11.15 -16.18 6.03
CA MET A 152 9.93 -16.85 6.52
C MET A 152 8.91 -17.00 5.41
N ASP A 153 8.20 -18.13 5.42
CA ASP A 153 6.98 -18.30 4.63
C ASP A 153 5.81 -17.46 5.20
N ALA A 154 4.69 -17.46 4.50
CA ALA A 154 3.52 -16.70 4.91
C ALA A 154 2.93 -17.21 6.23
N VAL A 155 2.95 -18.53 6.47
CA VAL A 155 2.44 -19.14 7.70
C VAL A 155 3.24 -18.69 8.91
N GLN A 156 4.57 -18.66 8.78
CA GLN A 156 5.47 -18.18 9.83
C GLN A 156 5.30 -16.68 10.09
N GLN A 157 5.14 -15.87 9.05
CA GLN A 157 4.94 -14.42 9.19
C GLN A 157 3.63 -14.06 9.89
N LEU A 158 2.59 -14.91 9.86
CA LEU A 158 1.34 -14.67 10.57
C LEU A 158 1.52 -14.57 12.10
N ASP A 159 2.55 -15.20 12.68
CA ASP A 159 2.87 -15.01 14.10
C ASP A 159 3.30 -13.56 14.40
N TYR A 160 4.03 -12.95 13.46
CA TYR A 160 4.46 -11.54 13.57
C TYR A 160 3.33 -10.57 13.24
N VAL A 161 2.40 -10.93 12.35
CA VAL A 161 1.15 -10.19 12.13
C VAL A 161 0.34 -10.16 13.42
N TYR A 162 0.18 -11.30 14.09
CA TYR A 162 -0.50 -11.37 15.40
C TYR A 162 0.17 -10.46 16.44
N LYS A 163 1.50 -10.62 16.63
CA LYS A 163 2.28 -9.80 17.57
C LYS A 163 2.17 -8.31 17.26
N TYR A 164 2.19 -7.94 15.98
CA TYR A 164 2.05 -6.57 15.54
C TYR A 164 0.73 -5.94 15.97
N PHE A 165 -0.39 -6.58 15.67
CA PHE A 165 -1.71 -6.08 16.06
C PHE A 165 -1.96 -6.14 17.56
N LYS A 166 -1.35 -7.09 18.29
CA LYS A 166 -1.36 -7.07 19.77
C LYS A 166 -0.59 -5.88 20.33
N MET A 167 0.48 -5.45 19.68
CA MET A 167 1.29 -4.31 20.09
C MET A 167 0.63 -2.96 19.74
N THR A 168 0.05 -2.86 18.55
CA THR A 168 -0.53 -1.60 18.03
C THR A 168 -2.00 -1.41 18.42
N GLY A 169 -2.68 -2.50 18.75
CA GLY A 169 -4.13 -2.54 18.93
C GLY A 169 -4.88 -2.77 17.64
N VAL A 170 -6.13 -3.14 17.75
CA VAL A 170 -7.05 -3.40 16.63
C VAL A 170 -8.28 -2.48 16.65
N GLY A 171 -8.32 -1.50 17.55
CA GLY A 171 -9.45 -0.60 17.71
C GLY A 171 -10.75 -1.35 18.02
N ASP A 172 -11.81 -1.06 17.27
CA ASP A 172 -13.10 -1.76 17.32
C ASP A 172 -13.10 -3.08 16.53
N GLY A 173 -11.96 -3.49 15.98
CA GLY A 173 -11.79 -4.69 15.17
C GLY A 173 -12.30 -4.58 13.74
N SER A 174 -12.81 -3.42 13.33
CA SER A 174 -13.20 -3.17 11.94
C SER A 174 -11.99 -3.14 10.99
N LEU A 175 -12.24 -3.43 9.71
CA LEU A 175 -11.22 -3.29 8.66
C LEU A 175 -10.59 -1.90 8.69
N GLY A 176 -11.39 -0.86 8.93
CA GLY A 176 -10.91 0.51 9.01
C GLY A 176 -9.92 0.74 10.15
N ASP A 177 -10.22 0.23 11.35
CA ASP A 177 -9.33 0.37 12.51
C ASP A 177 -8.08 -0.51 12.38
N LEU A 178 -8.21 -1.71 11.84
CA LEU A 178 -7.07 -2.54 11.49
C LEU A 178 -6.14 -1.85 10.49
N TYR A 179 -6.70 -1.19 9.48
CA TYR A 179 -5.90 -0.43 8.54
C TYR A 179 -5.26 0.81 9.19
N MET A 180 -5.98 1.49 10.10
CA MET A 180 -5.38 2.56 10.91
C MET A 180 -4.21 2.07 11.76
N ALA A 181 -4.28 0.87 12.31
CA ALA A 181 -3.18 0.27 13.07
C ALA A 181 -1.90 0.11 12.22
N VAL A 182 -2.04 -0.20 10.93
CA VAL A 182 -0.89 -0.28 10.00
C VAL A 182 -0.48 1.12 9.54
N PHE A 183 -1.44 1.96 9.20
CA PHE A 183 -1.22 3.27 8.61
C PHE A 183 -0.68 4.32 9.60
N MET A 184 -1.36 4.43 10.75
CA MET A 184 -1.05 5.38 11.83
C MET A 184 -1.46 4.81 13.20
N PRO A 185 -0.67 3.87 13.78
CA PRO A 185 -1.06 3.18 15.01
C PRO A 185 -1.47 4.11 16.17
N LYS A 186 -0.83 5.28 16.24
CA LYS A 186 -1.12 6.29 17.28
C LYS A 186 -2.57 6.77 17.30
N TYR A 187 -3.26 6.67 16.17
CA TYR A 187 -4.62 7.20 15.99
C TYR A 187 -5.70 6.12 15.96
N VAL A 188 -5.36 4.87 16.30
CA VAL A 188 -6.37 3.81 16.46
C VAL A 188 -7.34 4.19 17.54
N GLY A 189 -8.65 4.08 17.27
CA GLY A 189 -9.73 4.41 18.19
C GLY A 189 -10.04 5.91 18.32
N TYR A 190 -9.37 6.79 17.58
CA TYR A 190 -9.73 8.20 17.55
C TYR A 190 -11.00 8.42 16.71
N PRO A 191 -11.76 9.52 16.98
CA PRO A 191 -12.96 9.85 16.24
C PRO A 191 -12.72 9.95 14.72
N PRO A 192 -13.65 9.50 13.86
CA PRO A 192 -13.47 9.43 12.42
C PRO A 192 -13.25 10.80 11.75
N GLU A 193 -13.73 11.88 12.35
CA GLU A 193 -13.54 13.26 11.90
C GLU A 193 -12.16 13.84 12.24
N THR A 194 -11.33 13.12 12.98
CA THR A 194 -9.97 13.58 13.33
C THR A 194 -9.15 13.85 12.08
N VAL A 195 -8.68 15.08 11.92
CA VAL A 195 -7.86 15.50 10.79
C VAL A 195 -6.42 15.03 10.98
N LEU A 196 -5.94 14.24 10.03
CA LEU A 196 -4.58 13.73 9.97
C LEU A 196 -3.70 14.57 9.03
N GLY A 197 -4.28 15.13 7.98
CA GLY A 197 -3.59 15.92 6.97
C GLY A 197 -4.45 17.07 6.47
N ALA A 198 -3.81 18.22 6.16
CA ALA A 198 -4.52 19.39 5.62
C ALA A 198 -3.67 20.08 4.54
N ALA A 199 -4.32 20.45 3.43
CA ALA A 199 -3.71 21.15 2.31
C ALA A 199 -3.18 22.52 2.76
N GLY A 200 -1.95 22.85 2.36
CA GLY A 200 -1.36 24.15 2.69
C GLY A 200 -0.96 24.33 4.15
N ALA A 201 -1.23 23.37 5.03
CA ALA A 201 -0.78 23.42 6.42
C ALA A 201 0.74 23.21 6.52
N GLY A 202 1.36 23.86 7.50
CA GLY A 202 2.74 23.58 7.86
C GLY A 202 2.91 22.33 8.72
N GLY A 203 4.15 21.87 8.88
CA GLY A 203 4.48 20.80 9.79
C GLY A 203 3.87 19.43 9.43
N PHE A 204 3.48 18.67 10.46
CA PHE A 204 2.99 17.29 10.30
C PHE A 204 1.70 17.18 9.46
N PRO A 205 0.64 17.96 9.69
CA PRO A 205 -0.59 17.85 8.88
C PRO A 205 -0.35 18.14 7.40
N GLY A 206 0.47 19.15 7.08
CA GLY A 206 0.82 19.48 5.69
C GLY A 206 1.61 18.37 5.02
N ALA A 207 2.57 17.76 5.74
CA ALA A 207 3.36 16.63 5.22
C ALA A 207 2.48 15.40 4.99
N VAL A 208 1.54 15.10 5.89
CA VAL A 208 0.57 14.03 5.71
C VAL A 208 -0.28 14.24 4.48
N TYR A 209 -0.84 15.44 4.29
CA TYR A 209 -1.65 15.76 3.13
C TYR A 209 -0.85 15.65 1.83
N ALA A 210 0.33 16.30 1.77
CA ALA A 210 1.17 16.33 0.58
C ALA A 210 1.55 14.91 0.09
N GLN A 211 1.76 13.99 1.05
CA GLN A 211 2.15 12.61 0.75
C GLN A 211 0.96 11.70 0.44
N ASN A 212 -0.28 12.11 0.76
CA ASN A 212 -1.46 11.26 0.75
C ASN A 212 -2.67 11.87 0.07
N LYS A 213 -2.47 12.80 -0.83
CA LYS A 213 -3.56 13.48 -1.55
C LYS A 213 -4.64 12.54 -2.11
N GLY A 214 -4.27 11.33 -2.51
CA GLY A 214 -5.21 10.33 -3.01
C GLY A 214 -6.21 9.79 -1.99
N LEU A 215 -6.01 10.08 -0.69
CA LEU A 215 -6.98 9.76 0.36
C LEU A 215 -8.07 10.83 0.50
N ASP A 216 -7.79 12.07 0.12
CA ASP A 216 -8.76 13.16 0.04
C ASP A 216 -9.63 12.99 -1.21
N ARG A 217 -10.62 12.09 -1.15
CA ARG A 217 -11.48 11.75 -2.28
C ARG A 217 -12.62 12.75 -2.48
N ASN A 218 -13.10 13.34 -1.40
CA ASN A 218 -14.13 14.39 -1.42
C ASN A 218 -13.55 15.75 -1.82
N ARG A 219 -12.20 15.88 -1.87
CA ARG A 219 -11.46 17.09 -2.29
C ARG A 219 -11.77 18.31 -1.42
N ASP A 220 -11.99 18.10 -0.12
CA ASP A 220 -12.22 19.18 0.83
C ASP A 220 -10.91 19.79 1.37
N GLY A 221 -9.75 19.26 0.94
CA GLY A 221 -8.43 19.71 1.35
C GLY A 221 -7.98 19.11 2.68
N THR A 222 -8.70 18.12 3.23
CA THR A 222 -8.31 17.43 4.45
C THR A 222 -8.22 15.92 4.23
N ILE A 223 -7.49 15.25 5.09
CA ILE A 223 -7.46 13.79 5.20
C ILE A 223 -7.83 13.47 6.65
N THR A 224 -8.99 12.88 6.82
CA THR A 224 -9.50 12.44 8.11
C THR A 224 -9.25 10.94 8.33
N ILE A 225 -9.49 10.46 9.55
CA ILE A 225 -9.50 9.03 9.84
C ILE A 225 -10.58 8.32 9.01
N ALA A 226 -11.74 8.95 8.80
CA ALA A 226 -12.78 8.41 7.94
C ALA A 226 -12.29 8.18 6.50
N ASP A 227 -11.54 9.12 5.93
CA ASP A 227 -10.98 8.97 4.58
C ASP A 227 -10.01 7.80 4.49
N VAL A 228 -9.16 7.64 5.50
CA VAL A 228 -8.24 6.50 5.60
C VAL A 228 -9.00 5.18 5.71
N LYS A 229 -9.97 5.08 6.63
CA LYS A 229 -10.79 3.86 6.80
C LYS A 229 -11.56 3.50 5.52
N ASN A 230 -12.14 4.49 4.86
CA ASN A 230 -12.87 4.28 3.59
C ASN A 230 -11.94 3.85 2.44
N SER A 231 -10.66 4.19 2.49
CA SER A 231 -9.72 3.84 1.41
C SER A 231 -9.46 2.35 1.28
N VAL A 232 -9.57 1.60 2.38
CA VAL A 232 -9.31 0.16 2.42
C VAL A 232 -10.56 -0.69 2.12
N ALA A 233 -11.76 -0.12 2.24
CA ALA A 233 -13.03 -0.83 2.05
C ALA A 233 -13.16 -1.49 0.66
N ARG A 234 -12.44 -1.00 -0.35
CA ARG A 234 -12.39 -1.59 -1.71
C ARG A 234 -11.74 -2.97 -1.80
N PHE A 235 -11.04 -3.41 -0.75
CA PHE A 235 -10.35 -4.71 -0.70
C PHE A 235 -11.09 -5.75 0.16
N ALA A 236 -12.21 -5.34 0.79
CA ALA A 236 -13.08 -6.21 1.59
C ALA A 236 -13.85 -7.23 0.75
#